data_0e0a302c2be0c47aa919e8bcff3dcbda
#
_entry.id   0e0a302c2be0c47aa919e8bcff3dcbda
#
_cell.length_a   1.000
_cell.length_b   1.000
_cell.length_c   1.000
_cell.angle_alpha   90.00
_cell.angle_beta   90.00
_cell.angle_gamma   90.00
#
_symmetry.space_group_name_H-M   'P 1'
#
loop_
_entity.id
_entity.type
_entity.pdbx_description
1 polymer ?
#
loop_
_entity_poly.entity_id
_entity_poly.type
_entity_poly.pdbx_seq_one_letter_code
_entity_poly.pdbx_strand_id
1 'polypeptide(L)'
;MKSPTERIEASLYREGAVSHVLEPVIREESVEVFLNDRKVATIACTGIHLDELAVGFLRSIGALRVLEDIEAITVSPEGSRVDVRTTDATQSRQSPSELLVLSSGTQTGGSGTGRGPITSDISISAKTAIALMEELLTSSELHEMTHGTHCSALADTERIIVSRDDIGRHNTIDMLGGYALLGGIDCSDKIIVKTGRVSSEIAQKAWTLGVPIMISHSVPTSEAVGILRDAGITLIGHVRNNTCKVYTNERRVRF
;
A
#
# COMPACT_ATOMS: atom_id res chain seq x y z
N MET A 1 -3.61 -18.94 -11.20
CA MET A 1 -2.52 -18.15 -10.57
C MET A 1 -1.54 -19.11 -9.91
N LYS A 2 -0.24 -18.81 -9.96
CA LYS A 2 0.81 -19.59 -9.27
C LYS A 2 0.71 -19.35 -7.75
N SER A 3 1.25 -20.29 -6.94
CA SER A 3 1.41 -20.04 -5.50
C SER A 3 2.33 -18.83 -5.27
N PRO A 4 2.01 -17.92 -4.34
CA PRO A 4 2.89 -16.80 -4.01
C PRO A 4 4.18 -17.22 -3.31
N THR A 5 4.30 -18.51 -2.94
CA THR A 5 5.48 -19.08 -2.29
C THR A 5 6.02 -20.28 -3.06
N GLU A 6 7.30 -20.57 -2.87
CA GLU A 6 7.95 -21.81 -3.27
C GLU A 6 8.80 -22.35 -2.14
N ARG A 7 9.07 -23.67 -2.16
CA ARG A 7 9.95 -24.30 -1.18
C ARG A 7 11.36 -24.43 -1.72
N ILE A 8 12.32 -23.90 -0.98
CA ILE A 8 13.76 -23.93 -1.35
C ILE A 8 14.52 -24.69 -0.28
N GLU A 9 15.46 -25.54 -0.72
CA GLU A 9 16.41 -26.19 0.17
C GLU A 9 17.35 -25.17 0.79
N ALA A 10 17.47 -25.18 2.12
CA ALA A 10 18.36 -24.33 2.88
C ALA A 10 19.14 -25.13 3.93
N SER A 11 20.34 -24.69 4.26
CA SER A 11 21.13 -25.24 5.37
C SER A 11 20.85 -24.46 6.64
N LEU A 12 20.21 -25.11 7.63
CA LEU A 12 19.96 -24.55 8.94
C LEU A 12 21.13 -24.88 9.89
N TYR A 13 21.77 -23.84 10.43
CA TYR A 13 22.72 -23.97 11.52
C TYR A 13 22.02 -23.70 12.85
N ARG A 14 22.13 -24.64 13.79
CA ARG A 14 21.62 -24.50 15.15
C ARG A 14 22.59 -25.18 16.14
N GLU A 15 23.08 -24.43 17.11
CA GLU A 15 23.88 -24.95 18.23
C GLU A 15 25.08 -25.83 17.81
N GLY A 16 25.79 -25.46 16.74
CA GLY A 16 26.96 -26.21 16.25
C GLY A 16 26.65 -27.34 15.26
N ALA A 17 25.38 -27.62 15.00
CA ALA A 17 24.95 -28.63 14.02
C ALA A 17 24.36 -27.97 12.77
N VAL A 18 24.56 -28.64 11.62
CA VAL A 18 23.96 -28.24 10.32
C VAL A 18 22.94 -29.31 9.92
N SER A 19 21.76 -28.87 9.51
CA SER A 19 20.71 -29.73 8.91
C SER A 19 20.19 -29.10 7.64
N HIS A 20 19.57 -29.88 6.76
CA HIS A 20 18.89 -29.41 5.56
C HIS A 20 17.39 -29.30 5.82
N VAL A 21 16.80 -28.19 5.45
CA VAL A 21 15.38 -27.89 5.62
C VAL A 21 14.78 -27.39 4.31
N LEU A 22 13.49 -27.58 4.13
CA LEU A 22 12.72 -26.99 3.02
C LEU A 22 11.97 -25.77 3.56
N GLU A 23 12.47 -24.58 3.25
CA GLU A 23 11.90 -23.33 3.70
C GLU A 23 10.93 -22.75 2.67
N PRO A 24 9.76 -22.26 3.09
CA PRO A 24 8.89 -21.49 2.23
C PRO A 24 9.47 -20.09 2.02
N VAL A 25 9.72 -19.73 0.79
CA VAL A 25 10.17 -18.38 0.41
C VAL A 25 9.13 -17.72 -0.47
N ILE A 26 9.03 -16.39 -0.37
CA ILE A 26 8.13 -15.62 -1.21
C ILE A 26 8.63 -15.63 -2.65
N ARG A 27 7.70 -15.80 -3.59
CA ARG A 27 7.99 -15.71 -5.01
C ARG A 27 7.97 -14.24 -5.43
N GLU A 28 8.99 -13.81 -6.17
CA GLU A 28 9.02 -12.51 -6.80
C GLU A 28 8.57 -12.65 -8.26
N GLU A 29 7.45 -12.01 -8.58
CA GLU A 29 6.91 -11.93 -9.95
C GLU A 29 7.08 -10.48 -10.45
N SER A 30 7.04 -10.34 -11.77
CA SER A 30 7.12 -9.02 -12.42
C SER A 30 5.87 -8.81 -13.26
N VAL A 31 5.13 -7.75 -12.96
CA VAL A 31 3.91 -7.39 -13.69
C VAL A 31 4.12 -6.11 -14.49
N GLU A 32 3.74 -6.14 -15.76
CA GLU A 32 3.70 -4.95 -16.62
C GLU A 32 2.32 -4.30 -16.54
N VAL A 33 2.29 -3.01 -16.22
CA VAL A 33 1.07 -2.20 -16.16
C VAL A 33 0.95 -1.36 -17.42
N PHE A 34 -0.16 -1.51 -18.12
CA PHE A 34 -0.50 -0.74 -19.31
C PHE A 34 -1.70 0.16 -19.02
N LEU A 35 -1.65 1.37 -19.56
CA LEU A 35 -2.75 2.32 -19.58
C LEU A 35 -3.01 2.71 -21.03
N ASN A 36 -4.21 2.38 -21.55
CA ASN A 36 -4.61 2.65 -22.94
C ASN A 36 -3.55 2.15 -23.95
N ASP A 37 -3.20 0.87 -23.85
CA ASP A 37 -2.21 0.16 -24.67
C ASP A 37 -0.75 0.68 -24.54
N ARG A 38 -0.49 1.68 -23.70
CA ARG A 38 0.85 2.18 -23.41
C ARG A 38 1.37 1.60 -22.09
N LYS A 39 2.54 0.98 -22.13
CA LYS A 39 3.23 0.51 -20.92
C LYS A 39 3.64 1.71 -20.05
N VAL A 40 3.22 1.71 -18.78
CA VAL A 40 3.50 2.78 -17.82
C VAL A 40 4.43 2.35 -16.70
N ALA A 41 4.46 1.05 -16.37
CA ALA A 41 5.35 0.53 -15.33
C ALA A 41 5.65 -0.96 -15.51
N THR A 42 6.73 -1.40 -14.86
CA THR A 42 6.96 -2.79 -14.49
C THR A 42 7.15 -2.84 -12.98
N ILE A 43 6.35 -3.64 -12.28
CA ILE A 43 6.31 -3.69 -10.82
C ILE A 43 6.72 -5.09 -10.35
N ALA A 44 7.75 -5.19 -9.50
CA ALA A 44 8.08 -6.40 -8.78
C ALA A 44 7.07 -6.59 -7.63
N CYS A 45 6.42 -7.75 -7.54
CA CYS A 45 5.34 -8.01 -6.60
C CYS A 45 5.21 -9.50 -6.28
N THR A 46 4.29 -9.85 -5.40
CA THR A 46 3.95 -11.26 -5.08
C THR A 46 3.08 -11.94 -6.13
N GLY A 47 2.59 -11.23 -7.13
CA GLY A 47 1.72 -11.77 -8.19
C GLY A 47 0.26 -11.99 -7.78
N ILE A 48 -0.18 -11.43 -6.64
CA ILE A 48 -1.57 -11.48 -6.16
C ILE A 48 -2.21 -10.10 -6.23
N HIS A 49 -3.56 -10.02 -6.32
CA HIS A 49 -4.32 -8.75 -6.39
C HIS A 49 -3.77 -7.77 -7.43
N LEU A 50 -3.44 -8.28 -8.62
CA LEU A 50 -2.76 -7.51 -9.67
C LEU A 50 -3.62 -6.39 -10.25
N ASP A 51 -4.93 -6.56 -10.31
CA ASP A 51 -5.92 -5.55 -10.68
C ASP A 51 -5.91 -4.38 -9.70
N GLU A 52 -5.97 -4.68 -8.39
CA GLU A 52 -5.88 -3.67 -7.34
C GLU A 52 -4.53 -2.95 -7.36
N LEU A 53 -3.42 -3.70 -7.52
CA LEU A 53 -2.08 -3.14 -7.61
C LEU A 53 -1.95 -2.15 -8.77
N ALA A 54 -2.39 -2.55 -9.97
CA ALA A 54 -2.32 -1.71 -11.16
C ALA A 54 -3.19 -0.45 -11.05
N VAL A 55 -4.45 -0.61 -10.61
CA VAL A 55 -5.39 0.51 -10.43
C VAL A 55 -4.88 1.48 -9.35
N GLY A 56 -4.41 0.96 -8.23
CA GLY A 56 -3.89 1.80 -7.15
C GLY A 56 -2.59 2.51 -7.52
N PHE A 57 -1.70 1.85 -8.26
CA PHE A 57 -0.52 2.49 -8.82
C PHE A 57 -0.90 3.65 -9.75
N LEU A 58 -1.83 3.42 -10.69
CA LEU A 58 -2.32 4.45 -11.61
C LEU A 58 -3.02 5.61 -10.88
N ARG A 59 -3.75 5.31 -9.81
CA ARG A 59 -4.31 6.32 -8.91
C ARG A 59 -3.22 7.14 -8.21
N SER A 60 -2.18 6.48 -7.72
CA SER A 60 -1.06 7.13 -7.02
C SER A 60 -0.29 8.12 -7.89
N ILE A 61 -0.18 7.85 -9.19
CA ILE A 61 0.44 8.76 -10.16
C ILE A 61 -0.55 9.77 -10.77
N GLY A 62 -1.82 9.77 -10.32
CA GLY A 62 -2.85 10.72 -10.76
C GLY A 62 -3.51 10.40 -12.10
N ALA A 63 -3.23 9.23 -12.69
CA ALA A 63 -3.81 8.79 -13.96
C ALA A 63 -5.30 8.39 -13.80
N LEU A 64 -5.69 7.91 -12.61
CA LEU A 64 -7.07 7.59 -12.24
C LEU A 64 -7.46 8.37 -10.98
N ARG A 65 -8.71 8.83 -10.91
CA ARG A 65 -9.23 9.59 -9.75
C ARG A 65 -10.48 8.98 -9.14
N VAL A 66 -11.39 8.53 -10.00
CA VAL A 66 -12.69 7.95 -9.64
C VAL A 66 -12.92 6.67 -10.41
N LEU A 67 -13.87 5.84 -9.97
CA LEU A 67 -14.17 4.56 -10.59
C LEU A 67 -14.63 4.73 -12.05
N GLU A 68 -15.36 5.80 -12.34
CA GLU A 68 -15.89 6.14 -13.66
C GLU A 68 -14.79 6.49 -14.68
N ASP A 69 -13.54 6.69 -14.24
CA ASP A 69 -12.40 6.84 -15.14
C ASP A 69 -12.05 5.52 -15.84
N ILE A 70 -12.46 4.38 -15.27
CA ILE A 70 -12.09 3.04 -15.73
C ILE A 70 -13.19 2.48 -16.63
N GLU A 71 -12.83 2.13 -17.87
CA GLU A 71 -13.68 1.41 -18.80
C GLU A 71 -13.54 -0.10 -18.65
N ALA A 72 -12.30 -0.59 -18.57
CA ALA A 72 -12.01 -2.01 -18.44
C ALA A 72 -10.65 -2.27 -17.75
N ILE A 73 -10.56 -3.44 -17.09
CA ILE A 73 -9.33 -3.97 -16.52
C ILE A 73 -9.20 -5.42 -17.00
N THR A 74 -8.03 -5.76 -17.54
CA THR A 74 -7.73 -7.13 -17.99
C THR A 74 -6.39 -7.56 -17.40
N VAL A 75 -6.40 -8.68 -16.68
CA VAL A 75 -5.18 -9.35 -16.19
C VAL A 75 -4.89 -10.53 -17.10
N SER A 76 -3.64 -10.63 -17.60
CA SER A 76 -3.25 -11.78 -18.44
C SER A 76 -3.36 -13.09 -17.65
N PRO A 77 -3.62 -14.23 -18.31
CA PRO A 77 -3.75 -15.53 -17.63
C PRO A 77 -2.51 -15.93 -16.82
N GLU A 78 -1.33 -15.49 -17.26
CA GLU A 78 -0.04 -15.74 -16.61
C GLU A 78 0.23 -14.80 -15.44
N GLY A 79 -0.57 -13.71 -15.28
CA GLY A 79 -0.37 -12.70 -14.26
C GLY A 79 0.83 -11.76 -14.53
N SER A 80 1.35 -11.76 -15.76
CA SER A 80 2.53 -10.94 -16.11
C SER A 80 2.19 -9.55 -16.64
N ARG A 81 0.89 -9.29 -16.94
CA ARG A 81 0.42 -8.04 -17.53
C ARG A 81 -0.96 -7.65 -17.00
N VAL A 82 -1.13 -6.38 -16.74
CA VAL A 82 -2.44 -5.75 -16.46
C VAL A 82 -2.65 -4.60 -17.42
N ASP A 83 -3.73 -4.68 -18.18
CA ASP A 83 -4.20 -3.61 -19.06
C ASP A 83 -5.37 -2.87 -18.41
N VAL A 84 -5.23 -1.57 -18.25
CA VAL A 84 -6.30 -0.68 -17.79
C VAL A 84 -6.67 0.25 -18.92
N ARG A 85 -7.93 0.25 -19.30
CA ARG A 85 -8.51 1.19 -20.26
C ARG A 85 -9.33 2.23 -19.55
N THR A 86 -9.15 3.48 -19.97
CA THR A 86 -9.91 4.61 -19.44
C THR A 86 -10.92 5.10 -20.45
N THR A 87 -11.98 5.74 -19.95
CA THR A 87 -12.99 6.39 -20.80
C THR A 87 -12.37 7.53 -21.63
N ASP A 88 -12.97 7.88 -22.76
CA ASP A 88 -12.50 8.97 -23.64
C ASP A 88 -12.37 10.31 -22.90
N ALA A 89 -13.29 10.60 -21.99
CA ALA A 89 -13.26 11.80 -21.17
C ALA A 89 -12.02 11.85 -20.25
N THR A 90 -11.56 10.70 -19.76
CA THR A 90 -10.35 10.59 -18.95
C THR A 90 -9.10 10.67 -19.80
N GLN A 91 -9.07 10.02 -20.96
CA GLN A 91 -7.95 10.13 -21.91
C GLN A 91 -7.67 11.58 -22.30
N SER A 92 -8.71 12.37 -22.55
CA SER A 92 -8.59 13.79 -22.91
C SER A 92 -7.99 14.67 -21.80
N ARG A 93 -8.04 14.22 -20.54
CA ARG A 93 -7.46 14.93 -19.38
C ARG A 93 -6.00 14.55 -19.08
N GLN A 94 -5.53 13.44 -19.64
CA GLN A 94 -4.18 12.94 -19.41
C GLN A 94 -3.21 13.62 -20.37
N SER A 95 -2.16 14.29 -19.83
CA SER A 95 -1.09 14.83 -20.64
C SER A 95 -0.09 13.71 -21.00
N PRO A 96 0.26 13.53 -22.30
CA PRO A 96 1.19 12.48 -22.72
C PRO A 96 2.59 12.57 -22.08
N SER A 97 2.97 13.74 -21.57
CA SER A 97 4.29 14.01 -20.98
C SER A 97 4.41 13.65 -19.49
N GLU A 98 3.31 13.32 -18.80
CA GLU A 98 3.31 13.05 -17.36
C GLU A 98 3.47 11.56 -17.01
N LEU A 99 3.35 10.68 -18.00
CA LEU A 99 3.50 9.24 -17.81
C LEU A 99 4.97 8.82 -17.96
N LEU A 100 5.75 8.98 -16.90
CA LEU A 100 7.09 8.41 -16.80
C LEU A 100 7.02 6.88 -16.66
N VAL A 101 7.73 6.17 -17.55
CA VAL A 101 7.95 4.72 -17.39
C VAL A 101 8.86 4.51 -16.19
N LEU A 102 8.31 3.99 -15.10
CA LEU A 102 9.06 3.70 -13.88
C LEU A 102 9.43 2.21 -13.83
N SER A 103 10.71 1.90 -13.69
CA SER A 103 11.18 0.58 -13.32
C SER A 103 11.24 0.48 -11.80
N SER A 104 10.51 -0.49 -11.24
CA SER A 104 10.48 -0.90 -9.82
C SER A 104 10.33 0.24 -8.78
N GLY A 105 9.12 0.37 -8.24
CA GLY A 105 8.85 0.84 -6.86
C GLY A 105 9.38 2.20 -6.44
N THR A 106 9.74 3.10 -7.35
CA THR A 106 10.44 4.33 -7.01
C THR A 106 9.89 5.54 -7.75
N GLN A 107 9.67 6.56 -6.94
CA GLN A 107 9.54 7.98 -7.30
C GLN A 107 8.39 8.32 -8.26
N THR A 108 7.22 8.50 -7.68
CA THR A 108 6.29 9.47 -8.21
C THR A 108 6.86 10.86 -7.87
N GLY A 109 7.60 11.45 -8.77
CA GLY A 109 7.99 12.86 -8.71
C GLY A 109 6.79 13.77 -8.97
N GLY A 110 5.65 13.48 -8.34
CA GLY A 110 4.44 14.28 -8.35
C GLY A 110 4.56 15.38 -7.32
N SER A 111 4.78 16.60 -7.77
CA SER A 111 4.39 17.79 -7.03
C SER A 111 2.96 17.62 -6.51
N GLY A 112 2.77 17.67 -5.20
CA GLY A 112 1.55 17.58 -4.42
C GLY A 112 0.27 17.15 -5.12
N THR A 113 -0.50 16.31 -4.48
CA THR A 113 -1.74 15.69 -5.04
C THR A 113 -2.81 16.69 -5.53
N GLY A 114 -2.54 17.99 -5.48
CA GLY A 114 -3.54 19.05 -5.74
C GLY A 114 -4.71 19.06 -4.73
N ARG A 115 -4.66 18.19 -3.71
CA ARG A 115 -5.65 18.14 -2.64
C ARG A 115 -5.25 19.10 -1.52
N GLY A 116 -6.23 19.80 -0.97
CA GLY A 116 -6.08 20.53 0.29
C GLY A 116 -5.86 19.59 1.47
N PRO A 117 -5.62 20.13 2.67
CA PRO A 117 -5.52 19.32 3.89
C PRO A 117 -6.78 18.50 4.14
N ILE A 118 -6.59 17.28 4.64
CA ILE A 118 -7.70 16.38 4.98
C ILE A 118 -8.41 16.90 6.24
N THR A 119 -9.69 17.18 6.08
CA THR A 119 -10.57 17.54 7.19
C THR A 119 -11.44 16.32 7.51
N SER A 120 -11.29 15.77 8.69
CA SER A 120 -12.07 14.63 9.17
C SER A 120 -12.17 14.70 10.70
N ASP A 121 -13.34 14.39 11.23
CA ASP A 121 -13.61 14.37 12.67
C ASP A 121 -13.36 13.00 13.31
N ILE A 122 -12.90 12.02 12.52
CA ILE A 122 -12.55 10.69 13.03
C ILE A 122 -11.48 10.82 14.12
N SER A 123 -11.66 10.06 15.18
CA SER A 123 -10.68 9.96 16.27
C SER A 123 -10.53 8.52 16.73
N ILE A 124 -9.34 8.17 17.20
CA ILE A 124 -9.01 6.82 17.66
C ILE A 124 -8.34 6.90 19.04
N SER A 125 -8.54 5.90 19.90
CA SER A 125 -7.74 5.79 21.11
C SER A 125 -6.35 5.21 20.81
N ALA A 126 -5.34 5.59 21.59
CA ALA A 126 -4.02 4.98 21.49
C ALA A 126 -4.09 3.45 21.68
N LYS A 127 -4.96 2.98 22.57
CA LYS A 127 -5.23 1.55 22.79
C LYS A 127 -5.78 0.86 21.54
N THR A 128 -6.76 1.48 20.86
CA THR A 128 -7.30 0.93 19.60
C THR A 128 -6.26 0.92 18.49
N ALA A 129 -5.42 1.96 18.39
CA ALA A 129 -4.33 1.99 17.41
C ALA A 129 -3.33 0.83 17.62
N ILE A 130 -3.03 0.50 18.87
CA ILE A 130 -2.19 -0.66 19.23
C ILE A 130 -2.90 -1.96 18.86
N ALA A 131 -4.18 -2.13 19.20
CA ALA A 131 -4.95 -3.34 18.90
C ALA A 131 -5.06 -3.59 17.40
N LEU A 132 -5.32 -2.57 16.57
CA LEU A 132 -5.33 -2.71 15.11
C LEU A 132 -3.97 -3.13 14.54
N MET A 133 -2.86 -2.66 15.14
CA MET A 133 -1.53 -3.10 14.74
C MET A 133 -1.28 -4.57 15.12
N GLU A 134 -1.70 -5.01 16.30
CA GLU A 134 -1.59 -6.40 16.74
C GLU A 134 -2.44 -7.31 15.84
N GLU A 135 -3.66 -6.91 15.52
CA GLU A 135 -4.53 -7.62 14.56
C GLU A 135 -3.84 -7.76 13.19
N LEU A 136 -3.24 -6.68 12.66
CA LEU A 136 -2.52 -6.74 11.39
C LEU A 136 -1.35 -7.71 11.43
N LEU A 137 -0.54 -7.69 12.48
CA LEU A 137 0.64 -8.54 12.61
C LEU A 137 0.31 -10.03 12.71
N THR A 138 -0.89 -10.37 13.22
CA THR A 138 -1.36 -11.75 13.38
C THR A 138 -2.22 -12.24 12.23
N SER A 139 -2.71 -11.35 11.35
CA SER A 139 -3.62 -11.71 10.25
C SER A 139 -2.93 -12.06 8.94
N SER A 140 -1.63 -11.78 8.81
CA SER A 140 -0.88 -12.01 7.58
C SER A 140 -0.25 -13.39 7.55
N GLU A 141 -0.96 -14.39 6.99
CA GLU A 141 -0.44 -15.75 6.82
C GLU A 141 0.84 -15.79 5.97
N LEU A 142 0.91 -14.97 4.93
CA LEU A 142 2.07 -14.92 4.03
C LEU A 142 3.30 -14.36 4.73
N HIS A 143 3.12 -13.33 5.54
CA HIS A 143 4.19 -12.78 6.37
C HIS A 143 4.64 -13.75 7.45
N GLU A 144 3.70 -14.38 8.15
CA GLU A 144 4.00 -15.37 9.19
C GLU A 144 4.80 -16.56 8.63
N MET A 145 4.41 -17.03 7.43
CA MET A 145 5.05 -18.16 6.77
C MET A 145 6.46 -17.87 6.28
N THR A 146 6.73 -16.67 5.75
CA THR A 146 7.95 -16.38 4.98
C THR A 146 8.83 -15.27 5.57
N HIS A 147 8.28 -14.42 6.42
CA HIS A 147 8.90 -13.17 6.90
C HIS A 147 9.44 -12.26 5.77
N GLY A 148 9.05 -12.54 4.49
CA GLY A 148 9.55 -11.89 3.28
C GLY A 148 8.64 -10.78 2.74
N THR A 149 7.52 -10.47 3.41
CA THR A 149 6.55 -9.49 2.94
C THR A 149 6.37 -8.31 3.89
N HIS A 150 5.86 -7.23 3.32
CA HIS A 150 5.21 -6.15 4.07
C HIS A 150 3.70 -6.36 4.05
N CYS A 151 3.02 -5.95 5.12
CA CYS A 151 1.58 -5.98 5.21
C CYS A 151 1.03 -4.56 5.44
N SER A 152 -0.09 -4.26 4.79
CA SER A 152 -0.87 -3.05 5.06
C SER A 152 -2.37 -3.37 5.03
N ALA A 153 -3.14 -2.64 5.83
CA ALA A 153 -4.59 -2.80 5.91
C ALA A 153 -5.30 -1.45 5.82
N LEU A 154 -6.51 -1.48 5.27
CA LEU A 154 -7.52 -0.46 5.45
C LEU A 154 -8.42 -0.88 6.60
N ALA A 155 -8.61 0.01 7.56
CA ALA A 155 -9.38 -0.23 8.76
C ALA A 155 -10.38 0.91 9.02
N ASP A 156 -11.35 0.67 9.86
CA ASP A 156 -12.12 1.69 10.56
C ASP A 156 -11.62 1.83 12.02
N THR A 157 -12.40 2.45 12.88
CA THR A 157 -12.06 2.62 14.31
C THR A 157 -12.28 1.37 15.15
N GLU A 158 -12.79 0.29 14.56
CA GLU A 158 -13.17 -0.93 15.28
C GLU A 158 -12.38 -2.16 14.82
N ARG A 159 -12.11 -2.28 13.50
CA ARG A 159 -11.53 -3.49 12.91
C ARG A 159 -10.80 -3.22 11.59
N ILE A 160 -10.01 -4.19 11.16
CA ILE A 160 -9.47 -4.28 9.81
C ILE A 160 -10.61 -4.65 8.83
N ILE A 161 -10.73 -3.90 7.73
CA ILE A 161 -11.67 -4.14 6.64
C ILE A 161 -11.05 -5.08 5.61
N VAL A 162 -9.80 -4.81 5.24
CA VAL A 162 -9.03 -5.58 4.27
C VAL A 162 -7.54 -5.43 4.54
N SER A 163 -6.77 -6.50 4.33
CA SER A 163 -5.30 -6.48 4.38
C SER A 163 -4.71 -6.94 3.05
N ARG A 164 -3.50 -6.46 2.76
CA ARG A 164 -2.71 -6.84 1.56
C ARG A 164 -1.25 -7.03 1.93
N ASP A 165 -0.69 -8.12 1.41
CA ASP A 165 0.70 -8.50 1.58
C ASP A 165 1.46 -8.41 0.26
N ASP A 166 2.65 -7.85 0.30
CA ASP A 166 3.54 -7.81 -0.86
C ASP A 166 5.01 -7.67 -0.43
N ILE A 167 5.94 -8.05 -1.32
CA ILE A 167 7.38 -7.80 -1.12
C ILE A 167 7.70 -6.30 -1.09
N GLY A 168 6.88 -5.49 -1.77
CA GLY A 168 7.01 -4.03 -1.85
C GLY A 168 6.09 -3.31 -0.87
N ARG A 169 6.65 -2.57 0.10
CA ARG A 169 5.84 -1.76 1.03
C ARG A 169 4.99 -0.68 0.33
N HIS A 170 5.36 -0.27 -0.89
CA HIS A 170 4.58 0.66 -1.72
C HIS A 170 3.42 -0.03 -2.39
N ASN A 171 3.65 -1.27 -2.84
CA ASN A 171 2.64 -2.09 -3.50
C ASN A 171 1.46 -2.37 -2.58
N THR A 172 1.71 -2.63 -1.28
CA THR A 172 0.61 -2.85 -0.33
C THR A 172 -0.31 -1.63 -0.19
N ILE A 173 0.23 -0.41 -0.27
CA ILE A 173 -0.58 0.82 -0.24
C ILE A 173 -1.30 1.03 -1.56
N ASP A 174 -0.66 0.73 -2.69
CA ASP A 174 -1.31 0.78 -4.00
C ASP A 174 -2.47 -0.22 -4.07
N MET A 175 -2.28 -1.46 -3.63
CA MET A 175 -3.36 -2.45 -3.54
C MET A 175 -4.55 -1.95 -2.71
N LEU A 176 -4.32 -1.33 -1.55
CA LEU A 176 -5.39 -0.73 -0.76
C LEU A 176 -6.08 0.42 -1.52
N GLY A 177 -5.30 1.23 -2.25
CA GLY A 177 -5.83 2.30 -3.09
C GLY A 177 -6.69 1.79 -4.24
N GLY A 178 -6.27 0.70 -4.88
CA GLY A 178 -7.02 0.00 -5.92
C GLY A 178 -8.29 -0.64 -5.37
N TYR A 179 -8.17 -1.39 -4.27
CA TYR A 179 -9.31 -1.98 -3.58
C TYR A 179 -10.38 -0.94 -3.24
N ALA A 180 -9.97 0.19 -2.65
CA ALA A 180 -10.90 1.25 -2.28
C ALA A 180 -11.57 1.89 -3.51
N LEU A 181 -10.81 2.13 -4.60
CA LEU A 181 -11.34 2.70 -5.82
C LEU A 181 -12.32 1.76 -6.50
N LEU A 182 -11.94 0.49 -6.69
CA LEU A 182 -12.78 -0.53 -7.33
C LEU A 182 -14.04 -0.86 -6.53
N GLY A 183 -13.94 -0.81 -5.20
CA GLY A 183 -15.06 -1.04 -4.29
C GLY A 183 -15.92 0.20 -4.02
N GLY A 184 -15.59 1.36 -4.59
CA GLY A 184 -16.31 2.61 -4.32
C GLY A 184 -16.25 3.03 -2.84
N ILE A 185 -15.16 2.68 -2.14
CA ILE A 185 -15.02 2.92 -0.70
C ILE A 185 -14.53 4.35 -0.46
N ASP A 186 -15.31 5.12 0.31
CA ASP A 186 -14.85 6.41 0.83
C ASP A 186 -13.79 6.19 1.92
N CYS A 187 -12.62 6.80 1.73
CA CYS A 187 -11.50 6.71 2.65
C CYS A 187 -11.43 7.88 3.65
N SER A 188 -12.37 8.82 3.63
CA SER A 188 -12.36 10.02 4.48
C SER A 188 -12.55 9.73 5.97
N ASP A 189 -13.01 8.54 6.32
CA ASP A 189 -13.20 8.02 7.67
C ASP A 189 -12.41 6.72 7.94
N LYS A 190 -11.45 6.38 7.06
CA LYS A 190 -10.67 5.15 7.16
C LYS A 190 -9.26 5.39 7.70
N ILE A 191 -8.61 4.31 8.08
CA ILE A 191 -7.29 4.27 8.69
C ILE A 191 -6.42 3.33 7.87
N ILE A 192 -5.20 3.75 7.52
CA ILE A 192 -4.17 2.83 7.02
C ILE A 192 -3.39 2.29 8.21
N VAL A 193 -3.29 0.97 8.33
CA VAL A 193 -2.40 0.26 9.27
C VAL A 193 -1.33 -0.47 8.47
N LYS A 194 -0.03 -0.37 8.83
CA LYS A 194 1.06 -0.94 8.02
C LYS A 194 2.32 -1.32 8.81
N THR A 195 3.08 -2.28 8.29
CA THR A 195 4.31 -2.76 8.95
C THR A 195 5.57 -1.95 8.58
N GLY A 196 5.69 -1.51 7.33
CA GLY A 196 6.91 -0.90 6.80
C GLY A 196 7.10 0.58 7.19
N ARG A 197 8.31 1.11 7.01
CA ARG A 197 8.63 2.52 7.21
C ARG A 197 7.69 3.45 6.42
N VAL A 198 7.43 4.64 6.97
CA VAL A 198 6.68 5.70 6.28
C VAL A 198 7.69 6.64 5.61
N SER A 199 7.84 6.51 4.29
CA SER A 199 8.63 7.41 3.44
C SER A 199 7.77 8.55 2.90
N SER A 200 8.39 9.56 2.28
CA SER A 200 7.70 10.65 1.58
C SER A 200 6.69 10.13 0.55
N GLU A 201 7.05 9.11 -0.22
CA GLU A 201 6.15 8.48 -1.21
C GLU A 201 4.93 7.81 -0.56
N ILE A 202 5.14 7.08 0.56
CA ILE A 202 4.02 6.48 1.32
C ILE A 202 3.10 7.59 1.85
N ALA A 203 3.66 8.69 2.33
CA ALA A 203 2.90 9.85 2.78
C ALA A 203 2.06 10.47 1.65
N GLN A 204 2.64 10.62 0.45
CA GLN A 204 1.93 11.11 -0.74
C GLN A 204 0.78 10.15 -1.16
N LYS A 205 1.03 8.84 -1.15
CA LYS A 205 0.00 7.84 -1.46
C LYS A 205 -1.17 7.91 -0.46
N ALA A 206 -0.89 8.05 0.84
CA ALA A 206 -1.92 8.21 1.87
C ALA A 206 -2.73 9.49 1.66
N TRP A 207 -2.06 10.59 1.30
CA TRP A 207 -2.73 11.85 0.97
C TRP A 207 -3.62 11.72 -0.28
N THR A 208 -3.11 11.07 -1.34
CA THR A 208 -3.90 10.76 -2.55
C THR A 208 -5.12 9.89 -2.22
N LEU A 209 -4.97 8.92 -1.33
CA LEU A 209 -6.07 8.06 -0.89
C LEU A 209 -7.10 8.82 -0.07
N GLY A 210 -6.68 9.85 0.66
CA GLY A 210 -7.57 10.71 1.45
C GLY A 210 -7.83 10.20 2.87
N VAL A 211 -6.99 9.31 3.40
CA VAL A 211 -7.16 8.77 4.75
C VAL A 211 -6.69 9.76 5.83
N PRO A 212 -7.47 10.01 6.89
CA PRO A 212 -7.13 10.95 7.95
C PRO A 212 -6.11 10.42 8.97
N ILE A 213 -5.94 9.09 9.07
CA ILE A 213 -5.07 8.46 10.08
C ILE A 213 -4.22 7.38 9.42
N MET A 214 -2.93 7.37 9.75
CA MET A 214 -2.00 6.30 9.41
C MET A 214 -1.34 5.76 10.69
N ILE A 215 -1.36 4.43 10.84
CA ILE A 215 -0.73 3.69 11.93
C ILE A 215 0.41 2.86 11.34
N SER A 216 1.62 2.96 11.90
CA SER A 216 2.79 2.22 11.42
C SER A 216 3.53 1.51 12.55
N HIS A 217 3.84 0.23 12.36
CA HIS A 217 4.75 -0.52 13.24
C HIS A 217 6.15 0.10 13.27
N SER A 218 6.56 0.70 12.16
CA SER A 218 7.89 1.29 11.96
C SER A 218 7.89 2.81 12.16
N VAL A 219 9.02 3.44 11.85
CA VAL A 219 9.23 4.88 12.01
C VAL A 219 9.09 5.62 10.68
N PRO A 220 8.72 6.92 10.71
CA PRO A 220 8.73 7.77 9.51
C PRO A 220 10.10 8.36 9.21
N THR A 221 10.27 8.86 7.98
CA THR A 221 11.30 9.84 7.63
C THR A 221 10.86 11.25 8.02
N SER A 222 11.80 12.18 8.17
CA SER A 222 11.50 13.60 8.48
C SER A 222 10.63 14.23 7.40
N GLU A 223 10.90 13.94 6.13
CA GLU A 223 10.12 14.45 5.00
C GLU A 223 8.68 13.93 5.01
N ALA A 224 8.49 12.64 5.30
CA ALA A 224 7.15 12.06 5.46
C ALA A 224 6.35 12.75 6.57
N VAL A 225 6.99 13.09 7.70
CA VAL A 225 6.36 13.84 8.80
C VAL A 225 5.91 15.22 8.34
N GLY A 226 6.74 15.93 7.56
CA GLY A 226 6.36 17.22 6.94
C GLY A 226 5.13 17.09 6.06
N ILE A 227 5.17 16.17 5.09
CA ILE A 227 4.07 15.93 4.15
C ILE A 227 2.76 15.57 4.89
N LEU A 228 2.80 14.65 5.86
CA LEU A 228 1.60 14.23 6.59
C LEU A 228 1.04 15.33 7.49
N ARG A 229 1.91 16.21 8.04
CA ARG A 229 1.49 17.38 8.79
C ARG A 229 0.72 18.36 7.89
N ASP A 230 1.27 18.69 6.74
CA ASP A 230 0.67 19.62 5.77
C ASP A 230 -0.60 19.03 5.15
N ALA A 231 -0.63 17.72 4.93
CA ALA A 231 -1.80 16.99 4.47
C ALA A 231 -2.92 16.89 5.53
N GLY A 232 -2.67 17.28 6.78
CA GLY A 232 -3.65 17.13 7.86
C GLY A 232 -3.86 15.67 8.30
N ILE A 233 -2.94 14.75 8.00
CA ILE A 233 -3.02 13.33 8.35
C ILE A 233 -2.36 13.08 9.70
N THR A 234 -3.04 12.36 10.58
CA THR A 234 -2.48 11.91 11.86
C THR A 234 -1.58 10.69 11.62
N LEU A 235 -0.31 10.78 12.03
CA LEU A 235 0.63 9.67 11.98
C LEU A 235 0.89 9.14 13.39
N ILE A 236 0.51 7.89 13.62
CA ILE A 236 0.86 7.10 14.79
C ILE A 236 1.91 6.08 14.35
N GLY A 237 3.14 6.23 14.78
CA GLY A 237 4.24 5.36 14.37
C GLY A 237 4.94 4.69 15.54
N HIS A 238 5.87 3.77 15.21
CA HIS A 238 6.61 2.99 16.21
C HIS A 238 5.67 2.24 17.17
N VAL A 239 4.58 1.67 16.61
CA VAL A 239 3.57 0.95 17.39
C VAL A 239 4.09 -0.47 17.66
N ARG A 240 4.57 -0.69 18.87
CA ARG A 240 5.11 -1.98 19.34
C ARG A 240 5.25 -2.01 20.86
N ASN A 241 5.29 -3.21 21.43
CA ASN A 241 5.44 -3.42 22.87
C ASN A 241 4.45 -2.58 23.70
N ASN A 242 3.20 -2.55 23.27
CA ASN A 242 2.11 -1.79 23.90
C ASN A 242 2.38 -0.27 24.03
N THR A 243 3.20 0.28 23.12
CA THR A 243 3.50 1.72 23.05
C THR A 243 3.33 2.24 21.63
N CYS A 244 3.10 3.53 21.50
CA CYS A 244 3.06 4.23 20.22
C CYS A 244 3.57 5.67 20.35
N LYS A 245 3.91 6.29 19.21
CA LYS A 245 4.31 7.70 19.14
C LYS A 245 3.43 8.42 18.12
N VAL A 246 2.85 9.54 18.50
CA VAL A 246 2.12 10.42 17.57
C VAL A 246 3.07 11.47 17.03
N TYR A 247 3.24 11.52 15.71
CA TYR A 247 4.19 12.40 15.03
C TYR A 247 3.52 13.65 14.45
N THR A 248 2.25 13.53 14.03
CA THR A 248 1.50 14.62 13.39
C THR A 248 0.06 14.63 13.83
N ASN A 249 -0.54 15.84 13.88
CA ASN A 249 -2.00 16.06 14.03
C ASN A 249 -2.64 15.23 15.16
N GLU A 250 -2.08 15.31 16.38
CA GLU A 250 -2.44 14.50 17.55
C GLU A 250 -3.90 14.67 18.02
N ARG A 251 -4.59 15.71 17.56
CA ARG A 251 -6.00 15.99 17.90
C ARG A 251 -6.96 14.82 17.65
N ARG A 252 -6.58 13.88 16.78
CA ARG A 252 -7.37 12.68 16.48
C ARG A 252 -7.02 11.49 17.37
N VAL A 253 -6.11 11.66 18.33
CA VAL A 253 -5.69 10.56 19.22
C VAL A 253 -6.13 10.87 20.64
N ARG A 254 -6.86 9.93 21.24
CA ARG A 254 -7.23 9.95 22.67
C ARG A 254 -6.25 9.04 23.42
N PHE A 255 -5.58 9.60 24.42
CA PHE A 255 -4.66 8.90 25.29
C PHE A 255 -5.35 8.31 26.51
#